data_90fed726845a1d22fdf7abecc34bdb65
#
_entry.id   90fed726845a1d22fdf7abecc34bdb65
#
_cell.length_a   1.000
_cell.length_b   1.000
_cell.length_c   1.000
_cell.angle_alpha   90.00
_cell.angle_beta   90.00
_cell.angle_gamma   90.00
#
_symmetry.space_group_name_H-M   'P 1'
#
loop_
_entity.id
_entity.type
_entity.pdbx_description
1 polymer ?
#
loop_
_entity_poly.entity_id
_entity_poly.type
_entity_poly.pdbx_seq_one_letter_code
_entity_poly.pdbx_strand_id
1 'polypeptide(L)'
;MQHSNLIQIIRRQHLPRLVFPLIMIIVSVVFIISNPFKKALTPHTVDSLDAIDSLYENGEEYIKCTIDKMYYTGYDYVKGSKKKAGIYYTFYNGICYYIIYPTGSTDKGTPAIIDGATFPAKLQHSEPIYNDLVKNVSEMVNFTEDGLKSVSCDLFINSYAYNTNYSRFMIIGFMIIALISLIFLVLLIIAAINPNYSSPVKALRKYGDYKTLFAIAVTEYDTAVAVGRKNVFITDTFLIIITKTDTDIIPLENITWVYDYNEVYHKKGNTIMYHPLCLSLIHISEPTRR
;
A
#
# COMPACT_ATOMS: atom_id res chain seq x y z
N MET A 1 -17.31 -43.15 8.98
CA MET A 1 -16.70 -41.88 8.47
C MET A 1 -15.45 -41.65 9.30
N GLN A 2 -14.26 -41.68 8.68
CA GLN A 2 -13.03 -41.33 9.39
C GLN A 2 -13.15 -39.87 9.86
N HIS A 3 -13.22 -39.65 11.16
CA HIS A 3 -13.12 -38.29 11.71
C HIS A 3 -11.74 -37.76 11.34
N SER A 4 -11.68 -36.69 10.56
CA SER A 4 -10.42 -35.99 10.32
C SER A 4 -9.88 -35.54 11.67
N ASN A 5 -8.65 -35.91 12.01
CA ASN A 5 -7.99 -35.59 13.26
C ASN A 5 -8.10 -34.06 13.53
N LEU A 6 -8.42 -33.66 14.76
CA LEU A 6 -8.55 -32.24 15.16
C LEU A 6 -7.35 -31.39 14.72
N ILE A 7 -6.15 -31.94 14.78
CA ILE A 7 -4.92 -31.30 14.28
C ILE A 7 -5.00 -30.95 12.80
N GLN A 8 -5.53 -31.87 11.97
CA GLN A 8 -5.66 -31.63 10.53
C GLN A 8 -6.70 -30.57 10.23
N ILE A 9 -7.77 -30.51 11.00
CA ILE A 9 -8.81 -29.48 10.85
C ILE A 9 -8.21 -28.11 11.12
N ILE A 10 -7.54 -27.95 12.26
CA ILE A 10 -6.88 -26.67 12.63
C ILE A 10 -5.85 -26.27 11.58
N ARG A 11 -5.02 -27.18 11.08
CA ARG A 11 -4.06 -26.89 9.99
C ARG A 11 -4.73 -26.38 8.72
N ARG A 12 -5.82 -27.03 8.30
CA ARG A 12 -6.56 -26.65 7.10
C ARG A 12 -7.20 -25.26 7.21
N GLN A 13 -7.59 -24.83 8.42
CA GLN A 13 -8.16 -23.51 8.67
C GLN A 13 -7.14 -22.36 8.48
N HIS A 14 -5.84 -22.67 8.57
CA HIS A 14 -4.79 -21.66 8.31
C HIS A 14 -4.50 -21.46 6.83
N LEU A 15 -4.76 -22.44 5.95
CA LEU A 15 -4.46 -22.36 4.52
C LEU A 15 -5.13 -21.15 3.81
N PRO A 16 -6.45 -20.89 3.99
CA PRO A 16 -7.08 -19.72 3.37
C PRO A 16 -6.52 -18.39 3.90
N ARG A 17 -6.05 -18.36 5.14
CA ARG A 17 -5.48 -17.16 5.76
C ARG A 17 -4.12 -16.77 5.18
N LEU A 18 -3.38 -17.72 4.56
CA LEU A 18 -2.10 -17.46 3.90
C LEU A 18 -2.25 -16.62 2.63
N VAL A 19 -3.42 -16.67 1.99
CA VAL A 19 -3.65 -15.98 0.70
C VAL A 19 -3.53 -14.47 0.84
N PHE A 20 -4.08 -13.89 1.90
CA PHE A 20 -4.08 -12.43 2.08
C PHE A 20 -2.65 -11.84 2.19
N PRO A 21 -1.77 -12.31 3.11
CA PRO A 21 -0.41 -11.77 3.20
C PRO A 21 0.41 -12.03 1.94
N LEU A 22 0.18 -13.15 1.25
CA LEU A 22 0.85 -13.45 -0.01
C LEU A 22 0.47 -12.43 -1.10
N ILE A 23 -0.82 -12.13 -1.24
CA ILE A 23 -1.30 -11.11 -2.19
C ILE A 23 -0.68 -9.75 -1.85
N MET A 24 -0.65 -9.36 -0.57
CA MET A 24 -0.08 -8.07 -0.16
C MET A 24 1.40 -7.94 -0.49
N ILE A 25 2.18 -9.02 -0.36
CA ILE A 25 3.60 -9.06 -0.78
C ILE A 25 3.70 -8.87 -2.29
N ILE A 26 2.95 -9.65 -3.07
CA ILE A 26 2.96 -9.59 -4.54
C ILE A 26 2.58 -8.17 -5.02
N VAL A 27 1.49 -7.61 -4.49
CA VAL A 27 1.05 -6.25 -4.84
C VAL A 27 2.12 -5.22 -4.53
N SER A 28 2.75 -5.32 -3.34
CA SER A 28 3.83 -4.40 -2.96
C SER A 28 5.03 -4.48 -3.90
N VAL A 29 5.45 -5.68 -4.25
CA VAL A 29 6.58 -5.91 -5.17
C VAL A 29 6.25 -5.41 -6.58
N VAL A 30 5.09 -5.79 -7.11
CA VAL A 30 4.63 -5.35 -8.44
C VAL A 30 4.54 -3.83 -8.49
N PHE A 31 3.96 -3.19 -7.45
CA PHE A 31 3.83 -1.75 -7.39
C PHE A 31 5.19 -1.05 -7.43
N ILE A 32 6.18 -1.52 -6.65
CA ILE A 32 7.54 -0.93 -6.64
C ILE A 32 8.22 -1.09 -8.00
N ILE A 33 8.05 -2.24 -8.66
CA ILE A 33 8.71 -2.53 -9.95
C ILE A 33 8.04 -1.77 -11.10
N SER A 34 6.70 -1.70 -11.11
CA SER A 34 5.93 -1.09 -12.21
C SER A 34 5.98 0.44 -12.23
N ASN A 35 6.36 1.08 -11.11
CA ASN A 35 6.44 2.53 -11.04
C ASN A 35 7.86 3.03 -11.28
N PRO A 36 8.05 4.21 -11.88
CA PRO A 36 9.36 4.76 -12.23
C PRO A 36 10.13 5.32 -11.01
N PHE A 37 9.93 4.77 -9.82
CA PHE A 37 10.57 5.25 -8.59
C PHE A 37 12.08 5.19 -8.66
N LYS A 38 12.64 4.13 -9.24
CA LYS A 38 14.09 3.98 -9.42
C LYS A 38 14.64 5.09 -10.33
N LYS A 39 13.99 5.35 -11.47
CA LYS A 39 14.38 6.42 -12.40
C LYS A 39 14.30 7.79 -11.72
N ALA A 40 13.27 8.04 -10.91
CA ALA A 40 13.15 9.28 -10.15
C ALA A 40 14.24 9.44 -9.06
N LEU A 41 14.69 8.36 -8.44
CA LEU A 41 15.74 8.42 -7.41
C LEU A 41 17.15 8.51 -7.99
N THR A 42 17.38 7.96 -9.19
CA THR A 42 18.64 7.98 -9.91
C THR A 42 18.42 8.55 -11.30
N PRO A 43 18.24 9.90 -11.42
CA PRO A 43 17.97 10.54 -12.70
C PRO A 43 19.14 10.35 -13.66
N HIS A 44 18.85 10.19 -14.96
CA HIS A 44 19.85 10.05 -15.99
C HIS A 44 20.64 11.35 -16.13
N THR A 45 21.96 11.31 -16.02
CA THR A 45 22.80 12.49 -16.22
C THR A 45 22.92 12.79 -17.71
N VAL A 46 22.58 14.00 -18.10
CA VAL A 46 22.58 14.48 -19.48
C VAL A 46 23.75 15.46 -19.67
N ASP A 47 24.66 15.11 -20.55
CA ASP A 47 25.80 15.96 -20.89
C ASP A 47 25.45 16.99 -21.98
N SER A 48 24.45 16.69 -22.82
CA SER A 48 24.01 17.57 -23.91
C SER A 48 22.46 17.62 -23.93
N LEU A 49 21.89 18.83 -24.03
CA LEU A 49 20.45 19.04 -24.12
C LEU A 49 19.84 18.48 -25.40
N ASP A 50 20.64 18.27 -26.47
CA ASP A 50 20.16 17.66 -27.72
C ASP A 50 19.65 16.22 -27.55
N ALA A 51 20.06 15.54 -26.47
CA ALA A 51 19.62 14.17 -26.20
C ALA A 51 18.23 14.07 -25.53
N ILE A 52 17.64 15.20 -25.12
CA ILE A 52 16.42 15.22 -24.28
C ILE A 52 15.23 14.53 -24.97
N ASP A 53 15.00 14.79 -26.27
CA ASP A 53 13.89 14.22 -27.02
C ASP A 53 14.02 12.70 -27.12
N SER A 54 15.22 12.22 -27.48
CA SER A 54 15.49 10.79 -27.58
C SER A 54 15.39 10.07 -26.23
N LEU A 55 15.82 10.72 -25.14
CA LEU A 55 15.67 10.18 -23.78
C LEU A 55 14.21 10.07 -23.39
N TYR A 56 13.42 11.09 -23.67
CA TYR A 56 11.99 11.09 -23.37
C TYR A 56 11.22 10.02 -24.14
N GLU A 57 11.49 9.87 -25.45
CA GLU A 57 10.94 8.79 -26.28
C GLU A 57 11.29 7.39 -25.76
N ASN A 58 12.48 7.23 -25.18
CA ASN A 58 12.91 5.98 -24.53
C ASN A 58 12.33 5.81 -23.09
N GLY A 59 11.44 6.72 -22.66
CA GLY A 59 10.79 6.66 -21.34
C GLY A 59 11.70 7.08 -20.18
N GLU A 60 12.78 7.84 -20.46
CA GLU A 60 13.63 8.46 -19.43
C GLU A 60 13.15 9.87 -19.13
N GLU A 61 12.10 9.96 -18.30
CA GLU A 61 11.50 11.24 -17.92
C GLU A 61 12.28 12.02 -16.85
N TYR A 62 13.17 11.34 -16.12
CA TYR A 62 13.93 11.94 -15.01
C TYR A 62 15.38 12.12 -15.40
N ILE A 63 15.79 13.39 -15.50
CA ILE A 63 17.14 13.77 -15.92
C ILE A 63 17.84 14.61 -14.85
N LYS A 64 19.16 14.64 -14.91
CA LYS A 64 20.01 15.61 -14.23
C LYS A 64 20.83 16.32 -15.30
N CYS A 65 20.64 17.62 -15.46
CA CYS A 65 21.32 18.42 -16.47
C CYS A 65 22.07 19.60 -15.83
N THR A 66 23.06 20.09 -16.56
CA THR A 66 23.78 21.34 -16.26
C THR A 66 23.45 22.35 -17.35
N ILE A 67 23.03 23.54 -16.95
CA ILE A 67 22.73 24.64 -17.86
C ILE A 67 23.62 25.83 -17.49
N ASP A 68 24.42 26.31 -18.44
CA ASP A 68 25.37 27.38 -18.20
C ASP A 68 24.68 28.69 -17.90
N LYS A 69 23.61 29.01 -18.64
CA LYS A 69 22.90 30.26 -18.47
C LYS A 69 21.42 30.11 -18.86
N MET A 70 20.52 30.64 -18.04
CA MET A 70 19.10 30.69 -18.36
C MET A 70 18.50 32.03 -18.03
N TYR A 71 17.58 32.47 -18.90
CA TYR A 71 16.97 33.80 -18.87
C TYR A 71 15.50 33.69 -18.50
N TYR A 72 15.05 34.60 -17.63
CA TYR A 72 13.67 34.63 -17.19
C TYR A 72 12.72 35.09 -18.28
N THR A 73 11.63 34.34 -18.50
CA THR A 73 10.63 34.62 -19.52
C THR A 73 9.60 35.67 -19.10
N GLY A 74 9.63 36.17 -17.87
CA GLY A 74 8.56 37.01 -17.31
C GLY A 74 7.39 36.21 -16.70
N TYR A 75 7.35 34.90 -16.89
CA TYR A 75 6.28 34.02 -16.35
C TYR A 75 6.69 33.27 -15.11
N ASP A 76 5.81 33.27 -14.14
CA ASP A 76 5.96 32.49 -12.90
C ASP A 76 5.07 31.26 -12.92
N TYR A 77 5.63 30.14 -12.46
CA TYR A 77 4.86 28.94 -12.19
C TYR A 77 4.16 29.05 -10.83
N VAL A 78 2.83 29.13 -10.85
CA VAL A 78 2.00 29.33 -9.66
C VAL A 78 1.20 28.08 -9.37
N LYS A 79 1.19 27.62 -8.11
CA LYS A 79 0.33 26.55 -7.65
C LYS A 79 -0.58 27.05 -6.53
N GLY A 80 -1.89 27.11 -6.81
CA GLY A 80 -2.82 27.88 -6.00
C GLY A 80 -2.51 29.38 -6.11
N SER A 81 -2.49 30.11 -5.01
CA SER A 81 -2.13 31.52 -4.96
C SER A 81 -0.65 31.80 -4.66
N LYS A 82 0.20 30.76 -4.67
CA LYS A 82 1.62 30.91 -4.29
C LYS A 82 2.53 30.61 -5.47
N LYS A 83 3.43 31.57 -5.76
CA LYS A 83 4.54 31.38 -6.67
C LYS A 83 5.45 30.27 -6.16
N LYS A 84 5.85 29.36 -7.05
CA LYS A 84 6.67 28.17 -6.75
C LYS A 84 7.95 28.11 -7.54
N ALA A 85 7.95 28.59 -8.77
CA ALA A 85 9.09 28.57 -9.66
C ALA A 85 9.01 29.73 -10.67
N GLY A 86 10.11 30.08 -11.28
CA GLY A 86 10.16 30.92 -12.48
C GLY A 86 10.25 30.04 -13.72
N ILE A 87 9.73 30.54 -14.83
CA ILE A 87 9.93 29.90 -16.13
C ILE A 87 11.07 30.63 -16.84
N TYR A 88 12.07 29.85 -17.29
CA TYR A 88 13.27 30.34 -17.94
C TYR A 88 13.40 29.73 -19.33
N TYR A 89 14.20 30.34 -20.18
CA TYR A 89 14.62 29.78 -21.45
C TYR A 89 16.14 29.78 -21.56
N THR A 90 16.66 28.90 -22.37
CA THR A 90 18.09 28.88 -22.79
C THR A 90 18.16 28.44 -24.23
N PHE A 91 19.23 28.90 -24.92
CA PHE A 91 19.58 28.40 -26.24
C PHE A 91 20.78 27.45 -26.11
N TYR A 92 20.65 26.27 -26.68
CA TYR A 92 21.72 25.29 -26.78
C TYR A 92 21.74 24.73 -28.20
N ASN A 93 22.88 24.82 -28.88
CA ASN A 93 23.04 24.42 -30.29
C ASN A 93 21.96 24.99 -31.24
N GLY A 94 21.49 26.20 -30.99
CA GLY A 94 20.46 26.86 -31.80
C GLY A 94 19.01 26.45 -31.48
N ILE A 95 18.82 25.55 -30.55
CA ILE A 95 17.48 25.13 -30.08
C ILE A 95 17.13 25.84 -28.76
N CYS A 96 15.94 26.37 -28.66
CA CYS A 96 15.40 26.98 -27.44
C CYS A 96 14.76 25.93 -26.53
N TYR A 97 15.18 25.87 -25.27
CA TYR A 97 14.65 24.99 -24.24
C TYR A 97 13.99 25.80 -23.14
N TYR A 98 12.85 25.33 -22.65
CA TYR A 98 12.12 25.94 -21.55
C TYR A 98 12.34 25.18 -20.25
N ILE A 99 12.65 25.94 -19.18
CA ILE A 99 13.01 25.38 -17.87
C ILE A 99 12.07 25.96 -16.80
N ILE A 100 11.45 25.10 -16.02
CA ILE A 100 10.72 25.51 -14.81
C ILE A 100 11.66 25.27 -13.62
N TYR A 101 12.20 26.37 -13.07
CA TYR A 101 13.19 26.31 -12.01
C TYR A 101 12.67 26.92 -10.70
N PRO A 102 12.82 26.21 -9.55
CA PRO A 102 12.38 26.71 -8.25
C PRO A 102 13.20 27.94 -7.86
N THR A 103 12.57 29.08 -7.87
CA THR A 103 13.12 30.30 -7.30
C THR A 103 12.52 30.42 -5.90
N GLY A 104 13.34 30.23 -4.85
CA GLY A 104 12.85 30.31 -3.48
C GLY A 104 11.96 31.56 -3.28
N SER A 105 11.10 31.54 -2.25
CA SER A 105 10.27 32.68 -1.83
C SER A 105 11.17 33.79 -1.24
N THR A 106 11.98 34.40 -2.07
CA THR A 106 12.75 35.56 -1.67
C THR A 106 11.94 36.81 -1.99
N ASP A 107 11.85 37.72 -1.05
CA ASP A 107 11.25 39.07 -1.22
C ASP A 107 11.89 39.89 -2.36
N LYS A 108 12.96 39.35 -2.97
CA LYS A 108 13.74 39.97 -4.05
C LYS A 108 13.22 39.70 -5.48
N GLY A 109 12.09 39.00 -5.62
CA GLY A 109 11.55 38.67 -6.96
C GLY A 109 12.27 37.48 -7.64
N THR A 110 11.87 37.20 -8.91
CA THR A 110 12.51 36.16 -9.74
C THR A 110 13.81 36.72 -10.33
N PRO A 111 14.95 36.03 -10.19
CA PRO A 111 16.18 36.43 -10.85
C PRO A 111 16.00 36.52 -12.36
N ALA A 112 16.45 37.60 -12.98
CA ALA A 112 16.37 37.75 -14.44
C ALA A 112 17.29 36.78 -15.18
N ILE A 113 18.41 36.41 -14.58
CA ILE A 113 19.40 35.49 -15.13
C ILE A 113 19.85 34.54 -14.04
N ILE A 114 20.06 33.29 -14.38
CA ILE A 114 20.68 32.28 -13.53
C ILE A 114 21.90 31.73 -14.30
N ASP A 115 23.08 31.87 -13.70
CA ASP A 115 24.34 31.39 -14.25
C ASP A 115 24.76 30.07 -13.58
N GLY A 116 25.11 29.07 -14.39
CA GLY A 116 25.72 27.80 -13.96
C GLY A 116 24.86 26.99 -12.97
N ALA A 117 23.77 26.39 -13.41
CA ALA A 117 22.93 25.57 -12.55
C ALA A 117 22.94 24.08 -12.97
N THR A 118 23.28 23.20 -12.01
CA THR A 118 23.13 21.75 -12.14
C THR A 118 21.98 21.29 -11.26
N PHE A 119 20.95 20.67 -11.85
CA PHE A 119 19.77 20.27 -11.12
C PHE A 119 19.11 19.04 -11.74
N PRO A 120 18.41 18.24 -10.93
CA PRO A 120 17.52 17.21 -11.44
C PRO A 120 16.19 17.82 -11.88
N ALA A 121 15.60 17.25 -12.92
CA ALA A 121 14.32 17.69 -13.47
C ALA A 121 13.49 16.50 -13.98
N LYS A 122 12.21 16.75 -14.17
CA LYS A 122 11.30 15.87 -14.90
C LYS A 122 11.01 16.50 -16.26
N LEU A 123 11.17 15.70 -17.33
CA LEU A 123 10.74 16.08 -18.67
C LEU A 123 9.22 15.92 -18.80
N GLN A 124 8.57 16.92 -19.39
CA GLN A 124 7.12 16.87 -19.60
C GLN A 124 6.68 17.81 -20.72
N HIS A 125 5.63 17.43 -21.44
CA HIS A 125 4.95 18.36 -22.34
C HIS A 125 4.04 19.30 -21.54
N SER A 126 3.91 20.54 -21.99
CA SER A 126 3.02 21.55 -21.37
C SER A 126 2.39 22.45 -22.44
N GLU A 127 1.58 21.87 -23.29
CA GLU A 127 0.96 22.56 -24.45
C GLU A 127 0.25 23.90 -24.13
N PRO A 128 -0.53 24.02 -23.03
CA PRO A 128 -1.25 25.27 -22.78
C PRO A 128 -0.33 26.48 -22.57
N ILE A 129 0.86 26.24 -21.97
CA ILE A 129 1.79 27.31 -21.64
C ILE A 129 2.80 27.52 -22.77
N TYR A 130 3.08 26.49 -23.57
CA TYR A 130 4.11 26.52 -24.61
C TYR A 130 3.88 27.63 -25.63
N ASN A 131 2.71 27.76 -26.20
CA ASN A 131 2.42 28.77 -27.22
C ASN A 131 2.55 30.18 -26.67
N ASP A 132 2.09 30.43 -25.42
CA ASP A 132 2.21 31.76 -24.78
C ASP A 132 3.68 32.11 -24.51
N LEU A 133 4.50 31.11 -24.13
CA LEU A 133 5.93 31.31 -23.93
C LEU A 133 6.67 31.59 -25.23
N VAL A 134 6.39 30.81 -26.28
CA VAL A 134 6.99 31.05 -27.61
C VAL A 134 6.71 32.46 -28.07
N LYS A 135 5.46 32.94 -27.96
CA LYS A 135 5.07 34.30 -28.32
C LYS A 135 5.86 35.35 -27.54
N ASN A 136 5.88 35.24 -26.21
CA ASN A 136 6.55 36.23 -25.35
C ASN A 136 8.09 36.22 -25.59
N VAL A 137 8.69 35.03 -25.62
CA VAL A 137 10.17 34.90 -25.82
C VAL A 137 10.54 35.36 -27.22
N SER A 138 9.70 35.15 -28.26
CA SER A 138 9.99 35.64 -29.63
C SER A 138 10.14 37.16 -29.66
N GLU A 139 9.30 37.89 -28.92
CA GLU A 139 9.38 39.36 -28.78
C GLU A 139 10.68 39.78 -28.06
N MET A 140 11.08 39.01 -27.00
CA MET A 140 12.28 39.32 -26.22
C MET A 140 13.59 39.10 -27.01
N VAL A 141 13.60 38.13 -27.91
CA VAL A 141 14.84 37.73 -28.67
C VAL A 141 14.80 38.23 -30.12
N ASN A 142 13.84 39.03 -30.51
CA ASN A 142 13.62 39.57 -31.87
C ASN A 142 13.50 38.47 -32.95
N PHE A 143 12.80 37.39 -32.63
CA PHE A 143 12.42 36.34 -33.58
C PHE A 143 10.93 36.56 -33.99
N THR A 144 10.56 35.96 -35.13
CA THR A 144 9.13 35.74 -35.41
C THR A 144 8.63 34.55 -34.57
N GLU A 145 7.35 34.57 -34.23
CA GLU A 145 6.75 33.47 -33.45
C GLU A 145 6.95 32.11 -34.11
N ASP A 146 6.65 32.01 -35.42
CA ASP A 146 6.87 30.77 -36.20
C ASP A 146 8.35 30.40 -36.30
N GLY A 147 9.25 31.39 -36.42
CA GLY A 147 10.67 31.18 -36.45
C GLY A 147 11.19 30.60 -35.12
N LEU A 148 10.79 31.16 -34.00
CA LEU A 148 11.16 30.61 -32.68
C LEU A 148 10.54 29.25 -32.45
N LYS A 149 9.29 29.04 -32.84
CA LYS A 149 8.60 27.76 -32.70
C LYS A 149 9.30 26.63 -33.45
N SER A 150 9.85 26.91 -34.63
CA SER A 150 10.60 25.92 -35.43
C SER A 150 11.92 25.47 -34.82
N VAL A 151 12.49 26.27 -33.92
CA VAL A 151 13.76 26.00 -33.22
C VAL A 151 13.55 25.81 -31.71
N SER A 152 12.34 25.61 -31.24
CA SER A 152 12.03 25.39 -29.82
C SER A 152 11.69 23.94 -29.56
N CYS A 153 12.26 23.38 -28.49
CA CYS A 153 11.84 22.09 -27.95
C CYS A 153 10.51 22.24 -27.24
N ASP A 154 9.56 21.35 -27.48
CA ASP A 154 8.24 21.34 -26.81
C ASP A 154 8.25 20.62 -25.45
N LEU A 155 9.38 20.01 -25.11
CA LEU A 155 9.60 19.42 -23.79
C LEU A 155 10.12 20.46 -22.80
N PHE A 156 9.46 20.53 -21.65
CA PHE A 156 9.89 21.36 -20.52
C PHE A 156 10.82 20.57 -19.60
N ILE A 157 11.92 21.20 -19.19
CA ILE A 157 12.83 20.74 -18.17
C ILE A 157 12.30 21.22 -16.81
N ASN A 158 11.42 20.45 -16.17
CA ASN A 158 10.73 20.88 -14.96
C ASN A 158 11.43 20.39 -13.68
N SER A 159 12.29 21.26 -13.11
CA SER A 159 12.95 20.97 -11.84
C SER A 159 11.97 21.03 -10.64
N TYR A 160 10.93 21.84 -10.71
CA TYR A 160 9.93 21.89 -9.65
C TYR A 160 9.08 20.60 -9.57
N ALA A 161 8.80 19.97 -10.70
CA ALA A 161 8.07 18.68 -10.73
C ALA A 161 8.91 17.49 -10.24
N TYR A 162 10.23 17.67 -10.17
CA TYR A 162 11.11 16.63 -9.64
C TYR A 162 10.98 16.54 -8.12
N ASN A 163 10.25 15.54 -7.64
CA ASN A 163 10.01 15.31 -6.21
C ASN A 163 10.37 13.89 -5.79
N THR A 164 11.58 13.72 -5.27
CA THR A 164 12.05 12.43 -4.76
C THR A 164 11.42 12.02 -3.44
N ASN A 165 10.91 12.96 -2.65
CA ASN A 165 10.33 12.65 -1.34
C ASN A 165 9.09 11.78 -1.48
N TYR A 166 8.26 12.04 -2.50
CA TYR A 166 7.10 11.21 -2.79
C TYR A 166 7.51 9.77 -3.15
N SER A 167 8.49 9.62 -4.05
CA SER A 167 9.00 8.29 -4.46
C SER A 167 9.61 7.53 -3.29
N ARG A 168 10.41 8.20 -2.45
CA ARG A 168 10.99 7.61 -1.22
C ARG A 168 9.91 7.18 -0.25
N PHE A 169 8.93 8.04 0.01
CA PHE A 169 7.81 7.73 0.91
C PHE A 169 7.02 6.52 0.43
N MET A 170 6.72 6.44 -0.85
CA MET A 170 5.98 5.32 -1.43
C MET A 170 6.78 4.00 -1.35
N ILE A 171 8.07 4.01 -1.72
CA ILE A 171 8.93 2.83 -1.60
C ILE A 171 8.98 2.34 -0.15
N ILE A 172 9.27 3.24 0.81
CA ILE A 172 9.37 2.88 2.22
C ILE A 172 8.02 2.33 2.73
N GLY A 173 6.92 2.96 2.37
CA GLY A 173 5.57 2.52 2.75
C GLY A 173 5.28 1.09 2.26
N PHE A 174 5.51 0.81 0.99
CA PHE A 174 5.29 -0.53 0.43
C PHE A 174 6.30 -1.57 0.96
N MET A 175 7.53 -1.18 1.26
CA MET A 175 8.50 -2.06 1.92
C MET A 175 8.03 -2.44 3.34
N ILE A 176 7.49 -1.50 4.10
CA ILE A 176 6.95 -1.76 5.45
C ILE A 176 5.74 -2.72 5.34
N ILE A 177 4.82 -2.48 4.40
CA ILE A 177 3.66 -3.36 4.17
C ILE A 177 4.13 -4.78 3.82
N ALA A 178 5.09 -4.92 2.91
CA ALA A 178 5.66 -6.20 2.53
C ALA A 178 6.32 -6.92 3.71
N LEU A 179 7.08 -6.20 4.54
CA LEU A 179 7.74 -6.74 5.74
C LEU A 179 6.72 -7.24 6.77
N ILE A 180 5.70 -6.43 7.09
CA ILE A 180 4.64 -6.84 8.02
C ILE A 180 3.91 -8.07 7.48
N SER A 181 3.58 -8.09 6.18
CA SER A 181 2.92 -9.22 5.53
C SER A 181 3.79 -10.48 5.55
N LEU A 182 5.10 -10.34 5.37
CA LEU A 182 6.05 -11.46 5.46
C LEU A 182 6.10 -12.03 6.88
N ILE A 183 6.19 -11.19 7.91
CA ILE A 183 6.18 -11.62 9.31
C ILE A 183 4.88 -12.38 9.60
N PHE A 184 3.74 -11.83 9.17
CA PHE A 184 2.44 -12.46 9.38
C PHE A 184 2.33 -13.80 8.64
N LEU A 185 2.83 -13.88 7.41
CA LEU A 185 2.91 -15.12 6.63
C LEU A 185 3.72 -16.20 7.36
N VAL A 186 4.91 -15.84 7.87
CA VAL A 186 5.77 -16.77 8.63
C VAL A 186 5.07 -17.29 9.88
N LEU A 187 4.40 -16.39 10.64
CA LEU A 187 3.65 -16.82 11.84
C LEU A 187 2.49 -17.77 11.51
N LEU A 188 1.79 -17.54 10.41
CA LEU A 188 0.73 -18.44 9.94
C LEU A 188 1.29 -19.80 9.49
N ILE A 189 2.42 -19.82 8.80
CA ILE A 189 3.11 -21.06 8.40
C ILE A 189 3.54 -21.86 9.65
N ILE A 190 4.13 -21.19 10.64
CA ILE A 190 4.51 -21.84 11.90
C ILE A 190 3.28 -22.46 12.59
N ALA A 191 2.16 -21.72 12.64
CA ALA A 191 0.91 -22.21 13.22
C ALA A 191 0.30 -23.39 12.41
N ALA A 192 0.44 -23.38 11.09
CA ALA A 192 -0.01 -24.47 10.23
C ALA A 192 0.85 -25.73 10.38
N ILE A 193 2.17 -25.59 10.58
CA ILE A 193 3.08 -26.74 10.81
C ILE A 193 2.86 -27.30 12.21
N ASN A 194 2.84 -26.43 13.22
CA ASN A 194 2.68 -26.83 14.62
C ASN A 194 1.45 -26.14 15.24
N PRO A 195 0.32 -26.86 15.37
CA PRO A 195 -0.93 -26.31 15.92
C PRO A 195 -0.82 -25.73 17.31
N ASN A 196 0.19 -26.09 18.11
CA ASN A 196 0.42 -25.49 19.42
C ASN A 196 0.65 -23.97 19.36
N TYR A 197 1.06 -23.45 18.21
CA TYR A 197 1.23 -22.00 17.97
C TYR A 197 -0.01 -21.35 17.37
N SER A 198 -1.04 -22.11 17.04
CA SER A 198 -2.30 -21.60 16.49
C SER A 198 -3.09 -20.79 17.51
N SER A 199 -3.94 -19.88 17.03
CA SER A 199 -4.80 -19.05 17.88
C SER A 199 -5.75 -19.87 18.75
N PRO A 200 -6.47 -20.89 18.21
CA PRO A 200 -7.34 -21.74 19.00
C PRO A 200 -6.66 -22.41 20.18
N VAL A 201 -5.46 -22.95 19.94
CA VAL A 201 -4.72 -23.65 20.99
C VAL A 201 -4.13 -22.68 22.02
N LYS A 202 -3.62 -21.53 21.57
CA LYS A 202 -3.16 -20.47 22.50
C LYS A 202 -4.28 -19.92 23.37
N ALA A 203 -5.53 -19.92 22.90
CA ALA A 203 -6.67 -19.50 23.69
C ALA A 203 -6.89 -20.34 24.95
N LEU A 204 -6.43 -21.59 24.96
CA LEU A 204 -6.47 -22.47 26.15
C LEU A 204 -5.58 -21.98 27.30
N ARG A 205 -4.63 -21.04 27.07
CA ARG A 205 -3.78 -20.48 28.15
C ARG A 205 -4.58 -19.88 29.30
N LYS A 206 -5.77 -19.36 29.03
CA LYS A 206 -6.65 -18.80 30.06
C LYS A 206 -7.21 -19.84 31.03
N TYR A 207 -7.12 -21.12 30.66
CA TYR A 207 -7.63 -22.23 31.47
C TYR A 207 -6.52 -23.07 32.10
N GLY A 208 -5.24 -22.87 31.73
CA GLY A 208 -4.11 -23.62 32.30
C GLY A 208 -2.98 -23.87 31.29
N ASP A 209 -2.27 -24.99 31.46
CA ASP A 209 -1.25 -25.40 30.50
C ASP A 209 -1.90 -25.82 29.17
N TYR A 210 -1.87 -24.90 28.22
CA TYR A 210 -2.51 -25.04 26.92
C TYR A 210 -2.01 -26.24 26.11
N LYS A 211 -0.74 -26.67 26.31
CA LYS A 211 -0.19 -27.81 25.57
C LYS A 211 -0.80 -29.11 26.07
N THR A 212 -0.87 -29.27 27.38
CA THR A 212 -1.49 -30.43 28.03
C THR A 212 -2.98 -30.49 27.74
N LEU A 213 -3.70 -29.36 27.89
CA LEU A 213 -5.13 -29.26 27.56
C LEU A 213 -5.40 -29.62 26.10
N PHE A 214 -4.57 -29.13 25.16
CA PHE A 214 -4.73 -29.44 23.75
C PHE A 214 -4.44 -30.92 23.45
N ALA A 215 -3.43 -31.53 24.07
CA ALA A 215 -3.16 -32.95 23.91
C ALA A 215 -4.35 -33.82 24.36
N ILE A 216 -4.97 -33.49 25.50
CA ILE A 216 -6.19 -34.18 25.99
C ILE A 216 -7.33 -33.96 24.99
N ALA A 217 -7.59 -32.73 24.54
CA ALA A 217 -8.64 -32.43 23.58
C ALA A 217 -8.49 -33.20 22.26
N VAL A 218 -7.26 -33.37 21.76
CA VAL A 218 -6.98 -34.17 20.56
C VAL A 218 -7.32 -35.64 20.77
N THR A 219 -6.97 -36.20 21.92
CA THR A 219 -7.24 -37.62 22.24
C THR A 219 -8.74 -37.88 22.40
N GLU A 220 -9.46 -36.98 23.10
CA GLU A 220 -10.88 -37.12 23.33
C GLU A 220 -11.73 -36.83 22.09
N TYR A 221 -11.20 -36.03 21.14
CA TYR A 221 -11.93 -35.70 19.91
C TYR A 221 -12.25 -36.92 19.04
N ASP A 222 -11.41 -37.95 19.07
CA ASP A 222 -11.60 -39.18 18.28
C ASP A 222 -12.84 -39.96 18.75
N THR A 223 -13.25 -39.82 20.03
CA THR A 223 -14.43 -40.44 20.61
C THR A 223 -15.60 -39.44 20.82
N ALA A 224 -15.41 -38.19 20.41
CA ALA A 224 -16.38 -37.13 20.66
C ALA A 224 -17.73 -37.35 19.99
N VAL A 225 -18.82 -37.01 20.70
CA VAL A 225 -20.18 -37.03 20.18
C VAL A 225 -20.48 -35.73 19.45
N ALA A 226 -20.83 -35.83 18.17
CA ALA A 226 -21.27 -34.69 17.38
C ALA A 226 -22.71 -34.29 17.75
N VAL A 227 -22.92 -33.01 18.03
CA VAL A 227 -24.23 -32.47 18.42
C VAL A 227 -24.74 -31.51 17.31
N GLY A 228 -26.00 -31.60 17.00
CA GLY A 228 -26.67 -30.71 16.05
C GLY A 228 -26.13 -30.84 14.60
N ARG A 229 -25.64 -29.73 13.99
CA ARG A 229 -25.22 -29.69 12.58
C ARG A 229 -23.82 -30.30 12.33
N LYS A 230 -23.29 -31.14 13.19
CA LYS A 230 -21.96 -31.79 13.08
C LYS A 230 -20.74 -30.86 13.12
N ASN A 231 -20.88 -29.68 13.68
CA ASN A 231 -19.78 -28.73 13.93
C ASN A 231 -19.57 -28.43 15.42
N VAL A 232 -20.38 -29.01 16.29
CA VAL A 232 -20.22 -28.95 17.74
C VAL A 232 -19.97 -30.37 18.24
N PHE A 233 -18.93 -30.56 19.00
CA PHE A 233 -18.51 -31.83 19.55
C PHE A 233 -18.40 -31.73 21.07
N ILE A 234 -18.96 -32.68 21.78
CA ILE A 234 -18.83 -32.79 23.22
C ILE A 234 -17.95 -34.00 23.51
N THR A 235 -16.92 -33.77 24.29
CA THR A 235 -16.03 -34.79 24.83
C THR A 235 -16.25 -34.93 26.33
N ASP A 236 -15.48 -35.75 26.99
CA ASP A 236 -15.57 -35.90 28.45
C ASP A 236 -15.20 -34.61 29.20
N THR A 237 -14.23 -33.84 28.64
CA THR A 237 -13.66 -32.64 29.29
C THR A 237 -13.91 -31.35 28.52
N PHE A 238 -14.20 -31.41 27.22
CA PHE A 238 -14.26 -30.20 26.35
C PHE A 238 -15.55 -30.12 25.53
N LEU A 239 -15.95 -28.89 25.27
CA LEU A 239 -16.83 -28.51 24.18
C LEU A 239 -15.94 -27.98 23.03
N ILE A 240 -16.01 -28.62 21.86
CA ILE A 240 -15.25 -28.25 20.68
C ILE A 240 -16.19 -27.77 19.60
N ILE A 241 -16.03 -26.51 19.17
CA ILE A 241 -16.84 -25.90 18.11
C ILE A 241 -15.95 -25.68 16.90
N ILE A 242 -16.29 -26.33 15.80
CA ILE A 242 -15.51 -26.25 14.54
C ILE A 242 -16.32 -25.47 13.54
N THR A 243 -15.83 -24.28 13.18
CA THR A 243 -16.36 -23.48 12.11
C THR A 243 -15.51 -23.67 10.83
N LYS A 244 -15.91 -23.07 9.73
CA LYS A 244 -15.14 -23.13 8.48
C LYS A 244 -13.76 -22.49 8.62
N THR A 245 -13.63 -21.51 9.48
CA THR A 245 -12.43 -20.66 9.59
C THR A 245 -11.72 -20.76 10.93
N ASP A 246 -12.38 -21.27 11.98
CA ASP A 246 -11.84 -21.30 13.32
C ASP A 246 -12.33 -22.52 14.13
N THR A 247 -11.63 -22.81 15.22
CA THR A 247 -11.98 -23.87 16.17
C THR A 247 -11.90 -23.32 17.58
N ASP A 248 -12.97 -23.45 18.35
CA ASP A 248 -12.99 -23.10 19.76
C ASP A 248 -12.94 -24.40 20.58
N ILE A 249 -12.06 -24.44 21.57
CA ILE A 249 -11.90 -25.54 22.52
C ILE A 249 -12.12 -24.98 23.91
N ILE A 250 -13.19 -25.42 24.57
CA ILE A 250 -13.65 -24.84 25.84
C ILE A 250 -13.76 -25.97 26.84
N PRO A 251 -13.06 -25.93 27.99
CA PRO A 251 -13.26 -26.93 29.06
C PRO A 251 -14.69 -26.84 29.61
N LEU A 252 -15.34 -27.99 29.78
CA LEU A 252 -16.75 -28.08 30.28
C LEU A 252 -16.90 -27.49 31.68
N GLU A 253 -15.87 -27.61 32.52
CA GLU A 253 -15.85 -27.02 33.88
C GLU A 253 -15.96 -25.49 33.90
N ASN A 254 -15.59 -24.84 32.81
CA ASN A 254 -15.66 -23.39 32.64
C ASN A 254 -16.96 -22.90 31.98
N ILE A 255 -17.86 -23.81 31.65
CA ILE A 255 -19.17 -23.48 31.10
C ILE A 255 -20.16 -23.35 32.24
N THR A 256 -20.50 -22.13 32.61
CA THR A 256 -21.42 -21.84 33.72
C THR A 256 -22.88 -21.76 33.29
N TRP A 257 -23.11 -21.55 32.00
CA TRP A 257 -24.46 -21.29 31.52
C TRP A 257 -24.68 -21.69 30.06
N VAL A 258 -25.77 -22.36 29.77
CA VAL A 258 -26.22 -22.73 28.44
C VAL A 258 -27.69 -22.40 28.32
N TYR A 259 -28.09 -21.62 27.31
CA TYR A 259 -29.51 -21.34 27.06
C TYR A 259 -29.85 -21.48 25.58
N ASP A 260 -31.11 -21.78 25.34
CA ASP A 260 -31.64 -21.84 23.98
C ASP A 260 -32.12 -20.44 23.57
N TYR A 261 -31.62 -19.98 22.42
CA TYR A 261 -31.93 -18.67 21.86
C TYR A 261 -32.72 -18.87 20.56
N ASN A 262 -33.96 -18.37 20.54
CA ASN A 262 -34.82 -18.43 19.37
C ASN A 262 -34.89 -17.06 18.70
N GLU A 263 -34.34 -16.90 17.50
CA GLU A 263 -34.55 -15.71 16.68
C GLU A 263 -35.78 -15.90 15.77
N VAL A 264 -36.75 -14.99 15.88
CA VAL A 264 -37.92 -14.93 15.02
C VAL A 264 -37.72 -13.87 13.95
N TYR A 265 -37.54 -14.29 12.69
CA TYR A 265 -37.46 -13.37 11.56
C TYR A 265 -38.84 -13.23 10.91
N HIS A 266 -39.35 -11.98 10.84
CA HIS A 266 -40.53 -11.64 10.05
C HIS A 266 -40.10 -11.16 8.64
N LYS A 267 -40.36 -12.00 7.64
CA LYS A 267 -40.11 -11.63 6.23
C LYS A 267 -41.43 -11.71 5.43
N LYS A 268 -42.00 -10.56 5.06
CA LYS A 268 -43.17 -10.43 4.16
C LYS A 268 -44.32 -11.39 4.48
N GLY A 269 -44.87 -11.31 5.73
CA GLY A 269 -46.07 -12.05 6.11
C GLY A 269 -45.87 -13.53 6.49
N ASN A 270 -44.67 -14.09 6.32
CA ASN A 270 -44.35 -15.44 6.77
C ASN A 270 -43.40 -15.37 7.99
N THR A 271 -43.78 -16.01 9.06
CA THR A 271 -42.98 -16.19 10.27
C THR A 271 -42.08 -17.40 10.05
N ILE A 272 -40.78 -17.19 9.89
CA ILE A 272 -39.82 -18.29 9.86
C ILE A 272 -39.17 -18.34 11.25
N MET A 273 -39.49 -19.36 12.03
CA MET A 273 -38.78 -19.67 13.26
C MET A 273 -37.44 -20.33 12.88
N TYR A 274 -36.35 -19.63 13.10
CA TYR A 274 -35.04 -20.22 13.11
C TYR A 274 -34.71 -20.63 14.53
N HIS A 275 -34.44 -21.91 14.76
CA HIS A 275 -33.84 -22.40 16.01
C HIS A 275 -32.33 -22.58 15.80
N PRO A 276 -31.52 -21.55 15.86
CA PRO A 276 -30.07 -21.76 15.99
C PRO A 276 -29.87 -22.18 17.45
N LEU A 277 -29.26 -23.34 17.66
CA LEU A 277 -28.58 -23.61 18.93
C LEU A 277 -27.44 -22.59 19.03
N CYS A 278 -27.75 -21.43 19.59
CA CYS A 278 -26.77 -20.40 19.88
C CYS A 278 -26.28 -20.68 21.31
N LEU A 279 -25.15 -21.37 21.40
CA LEU A 279 -24.37 -21.45 22.63
C LEU A 279 -23.74 -20.08 22.87
N SER A 280 -24.43 -19.24 23.65
CA SER A 280 -23.86 -18.00 24.13
C SER A 280 -23.07 -18.26 25.40
N LEU A 281 -21.73 -18.21 25.27
CA LEU A 281 -20.82 -18.27 26.40
C LEU A 281 -20.67 -16.88 26.99
N ILE A 282 -21.39 -16.61 28.06
CA ILE A 282 -21.19 -15.38 28.85
C ILE A 282 -20.06 -15.66 29.84
N HIS A 283 -18.92 -15.07 29.62
CA HIS A 283 -17.86 -15.00 30.61
C HIS A 283 -18.26 -13.94 31.65
N ILE A 284 -18.79 -14.36 32.78
CA ILE A 284 -18.92 -13.46 33.93
C ILE A 284 -17.53 -13.36 34.53
N SER A 285 -16.82 -12.25 34.26
CA SER A 285 -15.67 -11.87 35.06
C SER A 285 -16.13 -11.71 36.51
N GLU A 286 -15.50 -12.41 37.45
CA GLU A 286 -15.75 -12.24 38.88
C GLU A 286 -15.88 -10.76 39.25
N PRO A 287 -16.89 -10.37 40.04
CA PRO A 287 -16.91 -9.02 40.58
C PRO A 287 -15.71 -8.85 41.49
N THR A 288 -14.82 -7.94 41.14
CA THR A 288 -13.74 -7.48 42.00
C THR A 288 -14.32 -7.12 43.35
N ARG A 289 -14.05 -7.95 44.37
CA ARG A 289 -14.32 -7.59 45.75
C ARG A 289 -13.53 -6.34 46.08
N ARG A 290 -14.24 -5.26 46.37
CA ARG A 290 -13.70 -4.09 47.05
C ARG A 290 -13.41 -4.41 48.52
#